data_9b9ee35fb1a69c7c0a3d31ed7e4db452
#
_entry.id   9b9ee35fb1a69c7c0a3d31ed7e4db452
#
_cell.length_a   1.000
_cell.length_b   1.000
_cell.length_c   1.000
_cell.angle_alpha   90.00
_cell.angle_beta   90.00
_cell.angle_gamma   90.00
#
_symmetry.space_group_name_H-M   'P 1'
#
loop_
_entity.id
_entity.type
_entity.pdbx_description
1 polymer ?
#
loop_
_entity_poly.entity_id
_entity_poly.type
_entity_poly.pdbx_seq_one_letter_code
_entity_poly.pdbx_strand_id
1 'polypeptide(L)'
;MDENDREAMKLSNQLCFPLYAAARNVTGLYTPCLKPLGLTYTQYVVFLVLWEKDGIPVGEIGEKLMLDNGTLSPLLKKMEQAGYIERQRSHEDERIVVISLTEAGRQLQEKAKEIPRKVADCIDLPPEKAGQLYALLYELLDNQGYENPNTRKEQKHENSL
;
A
#
# COMPACT_ATOMS: atom_id res chain seq x y z
N MET A 1 -18.08 14.46 -33.80
CA MET A 1 -16.88 13.80 -33.23
C MET A 1 -15.98 13.51 -34.44
N ASP A 2 -14.83 14.14 -34.47
CA ASP A 2 -13.88 13.97 -35.57
C ASP A 2 -13.07 12.66 -35.42
N GLU A 3 -12.24 12.37 -36.44
CA GLU A 3 -11.46 11.11 -36.44
C GLU A 3 -10.38 11.08 -35.38
N ASN A 4 -9.84 12.24 -35.01
CA ASN A 4 -8.83 12.39 -33.94
C ASN A 4 -9.44 12.11 -32.57
N ASP A 5 -10.68 12.59 -32.33
CA ASP A 5 -11.42 12.28 -31.10
C ASP A 5 -11.68 10.79 -30.94
N ARG A 6 -12.06 10.11 -32.06
CA ARG A 6 -12.30 8.65 -32.03
C ARG A 6 -11.02 7.86 -31.78
N GLU A 7 -9.90 8.29 -32.34
CA GLU A 7 -8.59 7.69 -32.11
C GLU A 7 -8.16 7.86 -30.64
N ALA A 8 -8.32 9.05 -30.09
CA ALA A 8 -8.00 9.35 -28.68
C ALA A 8 -8.84 8.50 -27.70
N MET A 9 -10.06 8.11 -28.08
CA MET A 9 -10.95 7.29 -27.22
C MET A 9 -10.68 5.78 -27.32
N LYS A 10 -9.78 5.32 -28.14
CA LYS A 10 -9.43 3.89 -28.20
C LYS A 10 -8.75 3.45 -26.90
N LEU A 11 -9.12 2.26 -26.43
CA LEU A 11 -8.53 1.67 -25.22
C LEU A 11 -7.01 1.51 -25.36
N SER A 12 -6.51 1.19 -26.55
CA SER A 12 -5.09 1.06 -26.85
C SER A 12 -4.29 2.35 -26.65
N ASN A 13 -4.96 3.50 -26.66
CA ASN A 13 -4.35 4.82 -26.51
C ASN A 13 -4.51 5.37 -25.07
N GLN A 14 -5.07 4.57 -24.15
CA GLN A 14 -5.27 4.94 -22.75
C GLN A 14 -4.13 4.40 -21.87
N LEU A 15 -3.28 5.26 -21.34
CA LEU A 15 -2.24 4.87 -20.38
C LEU A 15 -2.82 4.28 -19.08
N CYS A 16 -3.98 4.76 -18.65
CA CYS A 16 -4.64 4.30 -17.42
C CYS A 16 -5.02 2.81 -17.49
N PHE A 17 -5.34 2.27 -18.67
CA PHE A 17 -5.75 0.87 -18.79
C PHE A 17 -4.63 -0.15 -18.50
N PRO A 18 -3.45 -0.10 -19.14
CA PRO A 18 -2.36 -1.01 -18.78
C PRO A 18 -1.90 -0.84 -17.34
N LEU A 19 -1.90 0.38 -16.79
CA LEU A 19 -1.61 0.62 -15.38
C LEU A 19 -2.61 -0.09 -14.46
N TYR A 20 -3.91 0.07 -14.72
CA TYR A 20 -4.98 -0.59 -13.97
C TYR A 20 -4.89 -2.13 -14.08
N ALA A 21 -4.69 -2.64 -15.30
CA ALA A 21 -4.59 -4.07 -15.55
C ALA A 21 -3.35 -4.68 -14.86
N ALA A 22 -2.20 -4.01 -14.95
CA ALA A 22 -0.98 -4.42 -14.28
C ALA A 22 -1.14 -4.42 -12.76
N ALA A 23 -1.70 -3.35 -12.17
CA ALA A 23 -1.94 -3.27 -10.72
C ALA A 23 -2.85 -4.40 -10.24
N ARG A 24 -3.94 -4.72 -10.97
CA ARG A 24 -4.81 -5.86 -10.65
C ARG A 24 -4.09 -7.20 -10.71
N ASN A 25 -3.30 -7.42 -11.75
CA ASN A 25 -2.57 -8.67 -11.92
C ASN A 25 -1.53 -8.85 -10.82
N VAL A 26 -0.70 -7.84 -10.55
CA VAL A 26 0.34 -7.89 -9.52
C VAL A 26 -0.28 -8.08 -8.13
N THR A 27 -1.32 -7.33 -7.78
CA THR A 27 -2.00 -7.51 -6.48
C THR A 27 -2.69 -8.87 -6.37
N GLY A 28 -3.16 -9.43 -7.50
CA GLY A 28 -3.71 -10.78 -7.58
C GLY A 28 -2.72 -11.89 -7.23
N LEU A 29 -1.42 -11.68 -7.50
CA LEU A 29 -0.35 -12.64 -7.14
C LEU A 29 -0.22 -12.85 -5.62
N TYR A 30 -0.66 -11.91 -4.82
CA TYR A 30 -0.68 -12.04 -3.35
C TYR A 30 -1.77 -12.99 -2.84
N THR A 31 -2.86 -13.18 -3.61
CA THR A 31 -4.04 -13.94 -3.15
C THR A 31 -3.71 -15.36 -2.65
N PRO A 32 -2.91 -16.19 -3.36
CA PRO A 32 -2.57 -17.53 -2.89
C PRO A 32 -1.80 -17.53 -1.56
N CYS A 33 -0.99 -16.49 -1.31
CA CYS A 33 -0.21 -16.34 -0.08
C CYS A 33 -1.03 -15.78 1.09
N LEU A 34 -1.96 -14.85 0.81
CA LEU A 34 -2.74 -14.17 1.83
C LEU A 34 -3.99 -14.94 2.26
N LYS A 35 -4.60 -15.72 1.36
CA LYS A 35 -5.81 -16.50 1.63
C LYS A 35 -5.65 -17.46 2.82
N PRO A 36 -4.54 -18.22 2.99
CA PRO A 36 -4.33 -19.06 4.17
C PRO A 36 -4.23 -18.28 5.48
N LEU A 37 -3.88 -16.99 5.42
CA LEU A 37 -3.81 -16.09 6.58
C LEU A 37 -5.15 -15.36 6.84
N GLY A 38 -6.16 -15.59 6.00
CA GLY A 38 -7.45 -14.89 6.09
C GLY A 38 -7.38 -13.40 5.74
N LEU A 39 -6.37 -12.97 4.96
CA LEU A 39 -6.11 -11.58 4.64
C LEU A 39 -6.44 -11.23 3.20
N THR A 40 -6.90 -9.99 3.00
CA THR A 40 -6.93 -9.32 1.71
C THR A 40 -5.63 -8.57 1.47
N TYR A 41 -5.33 -8.20 0.21
CA TYR A 41 -4.16 -7.37 -0.12
C TYR A 41 -4.17 -6.03 0.62
N THR A 42 -5.33 -5.36 0.70
CA THR A 42 -5.44 -4.07 1.39
C THR A 42 -5.20 -4.19 2.91
N GLN A 43 -5.62 -5.28 3.54
CA GLN A 43 -5.28 -5.55 4.93
C GLN A 43 -3.78 -5.81 5.10
N TYR A 44 -3.18 -6.54 4.18
CA TYR A 44 -1.74 -6.82 4.21
C TYR A 44 -0.88 -5.55 4.13
N VAL A 45 -1.22 -4.57 3.26
CA VAL A 45 -0.46 -3.31 3.19
C VAL A 45 -0.64 -2.46 4.44
N VAL A 46 -1.79 -2.51 5.14
CA VAL A 46 -1.94 -1.91 6.46
C VAL A 46 -1.01 -2.56 7.47
N PHE A 47 -0.90 -3.89 7.46
CA PHE A 47 0.06 -4.59 8.32
C PHE A 47 1.50 -4.21 8.02
N LEU A 48 1.90 -4.05 6.76
CA LEU A 48 3.25 -3.58 6.43
C LEU A 48 3.56 -2.24 7.09
N VAL A 49 2.60 -1.31 7.09
CA VAL A 49 2.75 -0.01 7.77
C VAL A 49 2.88 -0.19 9.28
N LEU A 50 2.03 -1.01 9.91
CA LEU A 50 2.02 -1.22 11.35
C LEU A 50 3.21 -2.05 11.85
N TRP A 51 3.75 -2.96 11.04
CA TRP A 51 4.97 -3.70 11.36
C TRP A 51 6.23 -2.83 11.28
N GLU A 52 6.21 -1.76 10.48
CA GLU A 52 7.28 -0.75 10.49
C GLU A 52 7.21 0.16 11.72
N LYS A 53 6.00 0.60 12.07
CA LYS A 53 5.75 1.51 13.19
C LYS A 53 4.35 1.23 13.74
N ASP A 54 4.32 0.66 14.93
CA ASP A 54 3.09 0.38 15.69
C ASP A 54 2.59 1.64 16.44
N GLY A 55 1.33 1.66 16.80
CA GLY A 55 0.77 2.74 17.62
C GLY A 55 0.66 4.07 16.89
N ILE A 56 0.19 4.09 15.65
CA ILE A 56 0.11 5.31 14.82
C ILE A 56 -1.32 5.76 14.55
N PRO A 57 -1.53 7.07 14.34
CA PRO A 57 -2.83 7.62 13.97
C PRO A 57 -3.38 7.05 12.66
N VAL A 58 -4.73 6.91 12.58
CA VAL A 58 -5.42 6.49 11.34
C VAL A 58 -5.03 7.37 10.16
N GLY A 59 -4.89 8.69 10.37
CA GLY A 59 -4.47 9.63 9.32
C GLY A 59 -3.09 9.30 8.76
N GLU A 60 -2.10 8.95 9.61
CA GLU A 60 -0.76 8.57 9.16
C GLU A 60 -0.79 7.29 8.31
N ILE A 61 -1.66 6.31 8.64
CA ILE A 61 -1.86 5.12 7.82
C ILE A 61 -2.45 5.50 6.46
N GLY A 62 -3.46 6.39 6.46
CA GLY A 62 -4.09 6.88 5.23
C GLY A 62 -3.11 7.57 4.29
N GLU A 63 -2.27 8.46 4.82
CA GLU A 63 -1.22 9.15 4.07
C GLU A 63 -0.21 8.17 3.46
N LYS A 64 0.29 7.22 4.26
CA LYS A 64 1.26 6.20 3.80
C LYS A 64 0.71 5.29 2.70
N LEU A 65 -0.58 4.96 2.78
CA LEU A 65 -1.24 4.04 1.84
C LEU A 65 -1.99 4.76 0.72
N MET A 66 -2.01 6.09 0.72
CA MET A 66 -2.78 6.91 -0.23
C MET A 66 -4.27 6.52 -0.23
N LEU A 67 -4.82 6.26 0.97
CA LEU A 67 -6.20 5.87 1.17
C LEU A 67 -6.97 6.95 1.93
N ASP A 68 -8.15 7.26 1.45
CA ASP A 68 -9.09 8.13 2.14
C ASP A 68 -9.72 7.46 3.37
N ASN A 69 -10.23 8.27 4.30
CA ASN A 69 -10.85 7.79 5.53
C ASN A 69 -12.10 6.91 5.30
N GLY A 70 -12.82 7.14 4.20
CA GLY A 70 -14.01 6.35 3.83
C GLY A 70 -13.64 4.91 3.49
N THR A 71 -12.50 4.73 2.82
CA THR A 71 -11.94 3.40 2.48
C THR A 71 -11.25 2.75 3.68
N LEU A 72 -10.47 3.51 4.45
CA LEU A 72 -9.63 2.99 5.52
C LEU A 72 -10.45 2.58 6.76
N SER A 73 -11.46 3.37 7.15
CA SER A 73 -12.22 3.12 8.38
C SER A 73 -12.96 1.79 8.39
N PRO A 74 -13.69 1.36 7.33
CA PRO A 74 -14.30 0.03 7.28
C PRO A 74 -13.27 -1.11 7.27
N LEU A 75 -12.10 -0.88 6.66
CA LEU A 75 -11.01 -1.84 6.62
C LEU A 75 -10.44 -2.10 8.01
N LEU A 76 -10.09 -1.04 8.74
CA LEU A 76 -9.58 -1.11 10.10
C LEU A 76 -10.60 -1.73 11.06
N LYS A 77 -11.90 -1.41 10.90
CA LYS A 77 -12.96 -2.04 11.69
C LYS A 77 -13.01 -3.56 11.50
N LYS A 78 -12.84 -4.05 10.27
CA LYS A 78 -12.76 -5.51 10.01
C LYS A 78 -11.52 -6.14 10.63
N MET A 79 -10.37 -5.46 10.61
CA MET A 79 -9.13 -5.96 11.22
C MET A 79 -9.22 -6.00 12.74
N GLU A 80 -9.90 -5.01 13.36
CA GLU A 80 -10.21 -5.00 14.80
C GLU A 80 -11.17 -6.15 15.18
N GLN A 81 -12.24 -6.35 14.41
CA GLN A 81 -13.19 -7.47 14.62
C GLN A 81 -12.52 -8.84 14.47
N ALA A 82 -11.51 -8.94 13.62
CA ALA A 82 -10.68 -10.15 13.48
C ALA A 82 -9.64 -10.32 14.60
N GLY A 83 -9.55 -9.36 15.54
CA GLY A 83 -8.65 -9.42 16.68
C GLY A 83 -7.18 -9.14 16.37
N TYR A 84 -6.88 -8.51 15.24
CA TYR A 84 -5.51 -8.24 14.81
C TYR A 84 -4.97 -6.88 15.24
N ILE A 85 -5.85 -5.92 15.42
CA ILE A 85 -5.53 -4.56 15.85
C ILE A 85 -6.47 -4.09 16.94
N GLU A 86 -6.05 -3.07 17.68
CA GLU A 86 -6.85 -2.30 18.62
C GLU A 86 -6.94 -0.86 18.13
N ARG A 87 -8.09 -0.22 18.41
CA ARG A 87 -8.36 1.17 18.08
C ARG A 87 -8.61 1.93 19.37
N GLN A 88 -7.75 2.87 19.70
CA GLN A 88 -7.87 3.67 20.91
C GLN A 88 -7.87 5.15 20.56
N ARG A 89 -8.65 5.95 21.29
CA ARG A 89 -8.56 7.41 21.19
C ARG A 89 -7.26 7.86 21.83
N SER A 90 -6.60 8.84 21.23
CA SER A 90 -5.41 9.43 21.81
C SER A 90 -5.74 10.12 23.12
N HIS A 91 -4.86 9.99 24.11
CA HIS A 91 -5.00 10.72 25.38
C HIS A 91 -4.74 12.22 25.22
N GLU A 92 -3.98 12.63 24.19
CA GLU A 92 -3.62 14.03 23.95
C GLU A 92 -4.70 14.77 23.14
N ASP A 93 -5.36 14.08 22.20
CA ASP A 93 -6.49 14.62 21.41
C ASP A 93 -7.48 13.50 21.10
N GLU A 94 -8.65 13.52 21.74
CA GLU A 94 -9.70 12.51 21.60
C GLU A 94 -10.29 12.41 20.17
N ARG A 95 -10.01 13.37 19.28
CA ARG A 95 -10.40 13.33 17.88
C ARG A 95 -9.50 12.39 17.07
N ILE A 96 -8.32 12.09 17.58
CA ILE A 96 -7.34 11.21 16.94
C ILE A 96 -7.55 9.77 17.42
N VAL A 97 -7.72 8.86 16.47
CA VAL A 97 -7.75 7.40 16.72
C VAL A 97 -6.39 6.82 16.36
N VAL A 98 -5.78 6.14 17.32
CA VAL A 98 -4.50 5.44 17.19
C VAL A 98 -4.78 3.95 16.97
N ILE A 99 -4.02 3.33 16.08
CA ILE A 99 -4.10 1.91 15.74
C ILE A 99 -2.86 1.21 16.28
N SER A 100 -3.07 0.16 17.05
CA SER A 100 -1.99 -0.68 17.59
C SER A 100 -2.23 -2.15 17.23
N LEU A 101 -1.15 -2.90 17.02
CA LEU A 101 -1.21 -4.34 16.78
C LEU A 101 -1.55 -5.07 18.09
N THR A 102 -2.42 -6.07 18.01
CA THR A 102 -2.53 -7.10 19.05
C THR A 102 -1.36 -8.08 18.95
N GLU A 103 -1.24 -8.98 19.91
CA GLU A 103 -0.27 -10.08 19.82
C GLU A 103 -0.51 -10.96 18.58
N ALA A 104 -1.79 -11.22 18.24
CA ALA A 104 -2.14 -11.94 17.01
C ALA A 104 -1.70 -11.21 15.74
N GLY A 105 -1.85 -9.87 15.71
CA GLY A 105 -1.37 -9.03 14.60
C GLY A 105 0.15 -9.05 14.45
N ARG A 106 0.89 -9.05 15.57
CA ARG A 106 2.36 -9.18 15.56
C ARG A 106 2.81 -10.54 15.06
N GLN A 107 2.19 -11.62 15.51
CA GLN A 107 2.51 -13.00 15.09
C GLN A 107 2.26 -13.25 13.59
N LEU A 108 1.36 -12.50 12.95
CA LEU A 108 1.16 -12.57 11.50
C LEU A 108 2.40 -12.16 10.72
N GLN A 109 3.27 -11.29 11.25
CA GLN A 109 4.50 -10.86 10.58
C GLN A 109 5.42 -12.04 10.26
N GLU A 110 5.61 -12.97 11.21
CA GLU A 110 6.41 -14.17 10.99
C GLU A 110 5.83 -15.08 9.89
N LYS A 111 4.49 -15.19 9.83
CA LYS A 111 3.81 -15.98 8.81
C LYS A 111 3.87 -15.32 7.42
N ALA A 112 3.97 -14.01 7.39
CA ALA A 112 3.94 -13.21 6.17
C ALA A 112 5.33 -12.89 5.59
N LYS A 113 6.42 -13.14 6.32
CA LYS A 113 7.80 -12.72 5.97
C LYS A 113 8.29 -13.19 4.60
N GLU A 114 7.82 -14.34 4.13
CA GLU A 114 8.22 -14.90 2.84
C GLU A 114 7.34 -14.42 1.67
N ILE A 115 6.23 -13.70 1.95
CA ILE A 115 5.28 -13.28 0.90
C ILE A 115 5.94 -12.35 -0.13
N PRO A 116 6.70 -11.32 0.26
CA PRO A 116 7.30 -10.41 -0.72
C PRO A 116 8.19 -11.13 -1.72
N ARG A 117 9.02 -12.07 -1.24
CA ARG A 117 9.91 -12.87 -2.09
C ARG A 117 9.13 -13.77 -3.04
N LYS A 118 8.14 -14.52 -2.51
CA LYS A 118 7.30 -15.40 -3.34
C LYS A 118 6.57 -14.67 -4.44
N VAL A 119 6.09 -13.46 -4.16
CA VAL A 119 5.41 -12.64 -5.16
C VAL A 119 6.42 -12.07 -6.16
N ALA A 120 7.58 -11.59 -5.71
CA ALA A 120 8.64 -11.11 -6.60
C ALA A 120 9.08 -12.19 -7.60
N ASP A 121 9.21 -13.45 -7.16
CA ASP A 121 9.55 -14.59 -8.01
C ASP A 121 8.47 -14.89 -9.08
N CYS A 122 7.23 -14.43 -8.88
CA CYS A 122 6.13 -14.56 -9.85
C CYS A 122 6.04 -13.40 -10.85
N ILE A 123 6.76 -12.31 -10.61
CA ILE A 123 6.80 -11.15 -11.52
C ILE A 123 7.92 -11.39 -12.53
N ASP A 124 7.51 -11.75 -13.76
CA ASP A 124 8.44 -12.00 -14.87
C ASP A 124 8.93 -10.65 -15.47
N LEU A 125 9.74 -9.92 -14.67
CA LEU A 125 10.35 -8.66 -15.07
C LEU A 125 11.80 -8.62 -14.60
N PRO A 126 12.78 -8.37 -15.50
CA PRO A 126 14.18 -8.22 -15.11
C PRO A 126 14.34 -7.13 -14.04
N PRO A 127 15.25 -7.31 -13.05
CA PRO A 127 15.42 -6.37 -11.93
C PRO A 127 15.62 -4.91 -12.36
N GLU A 128 16.38 -4.68 -13.43
CA GLU A 128 16.59 -3.34 -13.98
C GLU A 128 15.28 -2.69 -14.45
N LYS A 129 14.46 -3.44 -15.21
CA LYS A 129 13.16 -2.96 -15.67
C LYS A 129 12.17 -2.77 -14.52
N ALA A 130 12.22 -3.64 -13.51
CA ALA A 130 11.42 -3.48 -12.30
C ALA A 130 11.77 -2.18 -11.57
N GLY A 131 13.07 -1.85 -11.46
CA GLY A 131 13.55 -0.59 -10.88
C GLY A 131 13.11 0.64 -11.69
N GLN A 132 13.19 0.57 -13.02
CA GLN A 132 12.71 1.65 -13.90
C GLN A 132 11.19 1.86 -13.76
N LEU A 133 10.42 0.78 -13.74
CA LEU A 133 8.96 0.85 -13.54
C LEU A 133 8.62 1.46 -12.18
N TYR A 134 9.31 1.04 -11.12
CA TYR A 134 9.14 1.57 -9.78
C TYR A 134 9.37 3.08 -9.75
N ALA A 135 10.47 3.56 -10.35
CA ALA A 135 10.80 4.98 -10.42
C ALA A 135 9.71 5.78 -11.17
N LEU A 136 9.27 5.29 -12.34
CA LEU A 136 8.23 5.96 -13.13
C LEU A 136 6.87 6.00 -12.42
N LEU A 137 6.51 4.95 -11.67
CA LEU A 137 5.28 4.95 -10.88
C LEU A 137 5.31 5.99 -9.77
N TYR A 138 6.45 6.14 -9.07
CA TYR A 138 6.58 7.18 -8.05
C TYR A 138 6.65 8.58 -8.65
N GLU A 139 7.31 8.78 -9.78
CA GLU A 139 7.28 10.06 -10.50
C GLU A 139 5.84 10.47 -10.86
N LEU A 140 5.02 9.51 -11.32
CA LEU A 140 3.60 9.75 -11.60
C LEU A 140 2.82 10.13 -10.34
N LEU A 141 3.10 9.50 -9.20
CA LEU A 141 2.46 9.78 -7.91
C LEU A 141 2.91 11.13 -7.33
N ASP A 142 4.20 11.46 -7.41
CA ASP A 142 4.76 12.73 -6.94
C ASP A 142 4.13 13.93 -7.69
N ASN A 143 3.89 13.78 -8.99
CA ASN A 143 3.17 14.78 -9.79
C ASN A 143 1.71 15.00 -9.34
N GLN A 144 1.15 14.08 -8.55
CA GLN A 144 -0.17 14.18 -7.94
C GLN A 144 -0.12 14.57 -6.45
N GLY A 145 1.05 14.94 -5.94
CA GLY A 145 1.25 15.39 -4.55
C GLY A 145 1.52 14.27 -3.55
N TYR A 146 1.85 13.06 -4.01
CA TYR A 146 2.24 11.93 -3.15
C TYR A 146 3.76 11.77 -3.12
N GLU A 147 4.38 12.09 -1.99
CA GLU A 147 5.82 11.95 -1.83
C GLU A 147 6.27 10.48 -1.73
N ASN A 148 7.36 10.14 -2.43
CA ASN A 148 7.98 8.82 -2.34
C ASN A 148 8.57 8.61 -0.92
N PRO A 149 8.15 7.59 -0.16
CA PRO A 149 8.65 7.34 1.19
C PRO A 149 10.17 7.04 1.25
N ASN A 150 10.80 6.66 0.13
CA ASN A 150 12.23 6.38 0.08
C ASN A 150 13.06 7.65 -0.10
N THR A 151 12.56 8.70 -0.76
CA THR A 151 13.26 10.00 -0.89
C THR A 151 13.34 10.74 0.45
N ARG A 152 12.41 10.54 1.37
CA ARG A 152 12.46 11.09 2.73
C ARG A 152 13.63 10.55 3.56
N LYS A 153 14.10 9.34 3.30
CA LYS A 153 15.23 8.75 4.06
C LYS A 153 16.57 9.34 3.63
N GLU A 154 16.74 9.66 2.36
CA GLU A 154 17.97 10.26 1.82
C GLU A 154 18.17 11.69 2.32
N GLN A 155 17.11 12.52 2.33
CA GLN A 155 17.16 13.91 2.81
C GLN A 155 17.42 14.03 4.32
N LYS A 156 17.02 13.04 5.14
CA LYS A 156 17.31 13.04 6.57
C LYS A 156 18.76 12.64 6.87
N HIS A 157 19.41 11.88 6.02
CA HIS A 157 20.84 11.54 6.16
C HIS A 157 21.77 12.68 5.73
N GLU A 158 21.39 13.48 4.72
CA GLU A 158 22.17 14.64 4.28
C GLU A 158 22.09 15.83 5.26
N ASN A 159 20.98 15.98 5.99
CA ASN A 159 20.82 17.05 7.00
C ASN A 159 21.38 16.70 8.40
N SER A 160 22.02 15.54 8.55
CA SER A 160 22.62 15.07 9.83
C SER A 160 24.16 15.00 9.78
N LEU A 161 24.79 15.60 8.78
CA LEU A 161 26.23 15.82 8.62
C LEU A 161 26.53 17.33 8.72
#